data_880bdec7de3de6162d4134b1d50e0b25
#
_entry.id   880bdec7de3de6162d4134b1d50e0b25
#
_cell.length_a   1.000
_cell.length_b   1.000
_cell.length_c   1.000
_cell.angle_alpha   90.00
_cell.angle_beta   90.00
_cell.angle_gamma   90.00
#
_symmetry.space_group_name_H-M   'P 1'
#
loop_
_entity.id
_entity.type
_entity.pdbx_description
1 polymer ?
#
loop_
_entity_poly.entity_id
_entity_poly.type
_entity_poly.pdbx_seq_one_letter_code
_entity_poly.pdbx_strand_id
1 'polypeptide(L)'
;MKRILALVLGLAMLSALTAGCAPTGESGGGQSSPAVSTGSNTSYTIATNNFGAGVYPLDTNAAYEQNAADALGVTLNVTNNEFTADKSITQLQNQLASAPDGVAFLGISETLFPVAAQYCKNAETPYVFFACAPKDEDVATFEQDEYYVGTVVYSPQDEGSVIAELALADGCKTAVISAGASG
;
A
#
# COMPACT_ATOMS: atom_id res chain seq x y z
N MET A 1 -38.82 -20.14 -12.67
CA MET A 1 -40.18 -19.56 -12.70
C MET A 1 -40.20 -18.29 -11.85
N LYS A 2 -40.32 -17.16 -12.55
CA LYS A 2 -41.15 -15.97 -12.21
C LYS A 2 -40.72 -15.27 -10.90
N ARG A 3 -40.38 -13.99 -10.85
CA ARG A 3 -40.83 -12.74 -11.52
C ARG A 3 -39.81 -11.66 -11.24
N ILE A 4 -39.16 -10.90 -12.08
CA ILE A 4 -39.57 -9.81 -12.95
C ILE A 4 -40.69 -8.95 -12.38
N LEU A 5 -40.35 -7.76 -11.99
CA LEU A 5 -41.08 -6.52 -12.16
C LEU A 5 -40.28 -5.41 -11.45
N ALA A 6 -39.54 -4.52 -12.06
CA ALA A 6 -39.99 -3.40 -12.91
C ALA A 6 -40.79 -2.35 -12.11
N LEU A 7 -40.35 -1.18 -12.05
CA LEU A 7 -40.75 0.07 -12.74
C LEU A 7 -40.26 1.25 -11.90
N VAL A 8 -39.38 2.11 -12.40
CA VAL A 8 -39.63 3.25 -13.26
C VAL A 8 -40.49 4.35 -12.62
N LEU A 9 -39.93 5.52 -12.69
CA LEU A 9 -40.46 6.88 -12.73
C LEU A 9 -40.24 7.73 -11.47
N GLY A 10 -39.60 8.84 -11.72
CA GLY A 10 -39.58 10.02 -10.86
C GLY A 10 -38.61 11.06 -11.39
N LEU A 11 -38.89 11.57 -12.58
CA LEU A 11 -38.30 12.73 -13.24
C LEU A 11 -38.83 14.00 -12.56
N ALA A 12 -38.00 14.94 -12.19
CA ALA A 12 -38.20 16.39 -12.32
C ALA A 12 -37.16 17.15 -11.49
N MET A 13 -36.28 17.83 -12.18
CA MET A 13 -36.14 19.30 -12.25
C MET A 13 -35.92 20.03 -10.92
N LEU A 14 -34.76 20.71 -10.73
CA LEU A 14 -34.77 22.17 -10.95
C LEU A 14 -33.36 22.74 -10.93
N SER A 15 -33.04 23.43 -11.98
CA SER A 15 -31.87 24.28 -12.16
C SER A 15 -31.88 25.48 -11.21
N ALA A 16 -30.74 25.79 -10.64
CA ALA A 16 -30.47 27.16 -10.18
C ALA A 16 -29.01 27.51 -10.53
N LEU A 17 -28.87 28.36 -11.53
CA LEU A 17 -27.70 29.15 -11.84
C LEU A 17 -27.45 30.15 -10.70
N THR A 18 -26.23 30.19 -10.17
CA THR A 18 -25.68 31.44 -9.65
C THR A 18 -24.28 31.61 -10.21
N ALA A 19 -24.16 32.58 -11.09
CA ALA A 19 -22.93 33.18 -11.51
C ALA A 19 -22.32 33.97 -10.32
N GLY A 20 -21.05 33.80 -10.07
CA GLY A 20 -20.29 34.55 -9.05
C GLY A 20 -18.82 34.67 -9.44
N CYS A 21 -18.43 35.85 -9.81
CA CYS A 21 -17.20 36.45 -10.22
C CYS A 21 -15.90 35.80 -9.79
N ALA A 22 -14.96 35.73 -10.72
CA ALA A 22 -13.52 35.58 -10.50
C ALA A 22 -12.88 36.85 -9.92
N PRO A 23 -11.79 36.75 -9.21
CA PRO A 23 -10.65 37.64 -9.44
C PRO A 23 -9.41 36.89 -9.91
N THR A 24 -8.80 37.47 -10.91
CA THR A 24 -7.47 37.17 -11.47
C THR A 24 -6.39 37.41 -10.43
N GLY A 25 -5.46 36.47 -10.29
CA GLY A 25 -4.22 36.63 -9.54
C GLY A 25 -3.23 35.51 -9.90
N GLU A 26 -2.07 35.93 -10.35
CA GLU A 26 -0.98 35.21 -11.03
C GLU A 26 -0.36 34.04 -10.30
N SER A 27 0.03 33.07 -11.13
CA SER A 27 1.31 32.37 -11.20
C SER A 27 1.92 31.77 -9.92
N GLY A 28 1.91 30.45 -9.84
CA GLY A 28 2.74 29.63 -9.01
C GLY A 28 2.51 28.16 -9.37
N GLY A 29 3.43 27.56 -10.14
CA GLY A 29 3.35 26.16 -10.56
C GLY A 29 3.38 25.22 -9.34
N GLY A 30 2.23 24.81 -8.89
CA GLY A 30 2.04 23.75 -7.93
C GLY A 30 1.50 22.54 -8.67
N GLN A 31 2.26 21.47 -8.65
CA GLN A 31 1.88 20.16 -9.13
C GLN A 31 0.67 19.70 -8.32
N SER A 32 -0.52 19.79 -8.91
CA SER A 32 -1.75 19.34 -8.28
C SER A 32 -1.73 17.80 -8.26
N SER A 33 -1.48 17.25 -7.08
CA SER A 33 -1.87 15.86 -6.80
C SER A 33 -3.39 15.73 -7.06
N PRO A 34 -3.84 14.64 -7.69
CA PRO A 34 -5.27 14.43 -7.90
C PRO A 34 -5.96 14.41 -6.55
N ALA A 35 -6.93 15.30 -6.36
CA ALA A 35 -7.80 15.27 -5.20
C ALA A 35 -8.57 13.94 -5.21
N VAL A 36 -8.30 13.10 -4.23
CA VAL A 36 -9.10 11.90 -3.98
C VAL A 36 -10.50 12.38 -3.62
N SER A 37 -11.47 12.06 -4.48
CA SER A 37 -12.85 12.34 -4.26
C SER A 37 -13.35 11.56 -3.05
N THR A 38 -13.49 12.21 -1.90
CA THR A 38 -14.13 11.64 -0.71
C THR A 38 -15.64 11.57 -0.94
N GLY A 39 -16.06 10.51 -1.58
CA GLY A 39 -17.47 10.26 -1.90
C GLY A 39 -17.86 8.83 -1.60
N SER A 40 -18.06 8.53 -0.36
CA SER A 40 -19.05 7.66 0.30
C SER A 40 -18.54 7.31 1.70
N ASN A 41 -19.43 7.27 2.69
CA ASN A 41 -19.15 6.87 4.08
C ASN A 41 -18.82 5.36 4.23
N THR A 42 -18.09 4.77 3.30
CA THR A 42 -17.62 3.40 3.40
C THR A 42 -16.24 3.44 4.03
N SER A 43 -16.16 3.09 5.30
CA SER A 43 -14.86 2.90 5.97
C SER A 43 -14.28 1.58 5.50
N TYR A 44 -13.17 1.64 4.76
CA TYR A 44 -12.40 0.46 4.39
C TYR A 44 -11.50 0.02 5.52
N THR A 45 -11.30 -1.30 5.65
CA THR A 45 -10.36 -1.89 6.59
C THR A 45 -9.22 -2.54 5.80
N ILE A 46 -8.00 -2.08 6.04
CA ILE A 46 -6.78 -2.63 5.43
C ILE A 46 -5.98 -3.37 6.50
N ALA A 47 -5.67 -4.61 6.22
CA ALA A 47 -4.75 -5.39 7.05
C ALA A 47 -3.31 -5.14 6.60
N THR A 48 -2.41 -4.91 7.53
CA THR A 48 -0.96 -4.79 7.26
C THR A 48 -0.16 -5.43 8.38
N ASN A 49 1.11 -5.64 8.13
CA ASN A 49 2.02 -6.21 9.12
C ASN A 49 3.28 -5.37 9.25
N ASN A 50 3.80 -5.27 10.48
CA ASN A 50 5.12 -4.76 10.78
C ASN A 50 6.05 -5.94 11.09
N PHE A 51 7.26 -5.92 10.57
CA PHE A 51 8.24 -6.99 10.82
C PHE A 51 8.65 -7.08 12.29
N GLY A 52 8.73 -5.95 12.99
CA GLY A 52 9.04 -5.89 14.41
C GLY A 52 8.75 -4.51 14.99
N ALA A 53 8.29 -4.44 16.23
CA ALA A 53 8.07 -3.20 16.95
C ALA A 53 9.28 -2.83 17.81
N GLY A 54 9.42 -1.53 18.14
CA GLY A 54 10.47 -1.01 19.00
C GLY A 54 11.80 -0.78 18.29
N VAL A 55 11.83 -0.79 16.96
CA VAL A 55 13.07 -0.66 16.17
C VAL A 55 12.89 0.35 15.04
N TYR A 56 13.83 1.30 14.96
CA TYR A 56 13.95 2.18 13.80
C TYR A 56 14.52 1.39 12.59
N PRO A 57 14.00 1.58 11.35
CA PRO A 57 12.93 2.51 10.95
C PRO A 57 11.51 1.93 11.00
N LEU A 58 11.30 0.72 11.51
CA LEU A 58 10.03 -0.01 11.43
C LEU A 58 8.88 0.73 12.14
N ASP A 59 9.15 1.31 13.33
CA ASP A 59 8.14 2.10 14.04
C ASP A 59 7.78 3.39 13.29
N THR A 60 8.77 3.98 12.60
CA THR A 60 8.55 5.17 11.78
C THR A 60 7.68 4.84 10.57
N ASN A 61 7.92 3.71 9.92
CA ASN A 61 7.10 3.26 8.80
C ASN A 61 5.67 2.98 9.24
N ALA A 62 5.47 2.28 10.36
CA ALA A 62 4.15 2.02 10.92
C ALA A 62 3.40 3.33 11.26
N ALA A 63 4.09 4.35 11.76
CA ALA A 63 3.50 5.66 12.02
C ALA A 63 3.09 6.37 10.72
N TYR A 64 3.87 6.26 9.65
CA TYR A 64 3.51 6.83 8.35
C TYR A 64 2.32 6.09 7.71
N GLU A 65 2.25 4.77 7.83
CA GLU A 65 1.11 3.98 7.39
C GLU A 65 -0.16 4.41 8.12
N GLN A 66 -0.10 4.58 9.44
CA GLN A 66 -1.24 5.06 10.23
C GLN A 66 -1.67 6.47 9.83
N ASN A 67 -0.72 7.39 9.66
CA ASN A 67 -1.04 8.76 9.22
C ASN A 67 -1.69 8.78 7.83
N ALA A 68 -1.24 7.93 6.93
CA ALA A 68 -1.84 7.80 5.60
C ALA A 68 -3.27 7.23 5.68
N ALA A 69 -3.47 6.20 6.50
CA ALA A 69 -4.78 5.61 6.73
C ALA A 69 -5.77 6.63 7.32
N ASP A 70 -5.34 7.40 8.32
CA ASP A 70 -6.15 8.46 8.94
C ASP A 70 -6.53 9.54 7.92
N ALA A 71 -5.58 9.96 7.08
CA ALA A 71 -5.83 10.95 6.03
C ALA A 71 -6.81 10.46 4.95
N LEU A 72 -6.83 9.15 4.70
CA LEU A 72 -7.73 8.51 3.72
C LEU A 72 -9.07 8.06 4.33
N GLY A 73 -9.24 8.15 5.64
CA GLY A 73 -10.43 7.65 6.33
C GLY A 73 -10.53 6.12 6.33
N VAL A 74 -9.40 5.44 6.31
CA VAL A 74 -9.27 3.98 6.29
C VAL A 74 -8.93 3.46 7.68
N THR A 75 -9.53 2.36 8.10
CA THR A 75 -9.13 1.63 9.30
C THR A 75 -7.94 0.75 8.99
N LEU A 76 -6.83 0.93 9.70
CA LEU A 76 -5.64 0.10 9.55
C LEU A 76 -5.55 -0.93 10.67
N ASN A 77 -5.45 -2.22 10.31
CA ASN A 77 -5.23 -3.33 11.24
C ASN A 77 -3.78 -3.80 11.10
N VAL A 78 -2.92 -3.38 12.03
CA VAL A 78 -1.48 -3.66 12.01
C VAL A 78 -1.15 -4.82 12.93
N THR A 79 -0.43 -5.82 12.43
CA THR A 79 0.13 -6.90 13.27
C THR A 79 1.64 -6.80 13.35
N ASN A 80 2.21 -7.29 14.45
CA ASN A 80 3.64 -7.34 14.70
C ASN A 80 4.15 -8.78 14.52
N ASN A 81 5.08 -8.99 13.61
CA ASN A 81 5.61 -10.31 13.28
C ASN A 81 6.77 -10.76 14.20
N GLU A 82 7.19 -9.92 15.14
CA GLU A 82 8.24 -10.21 16.13
C GLU A 82 9.51 -10.76 15.46
N PHE A 83 9.89 -10.20 14.32
CA PHE A 83 11.07 -10.55 13.53
C PHE A 83 11.11 -12.00 13.02
N THR A 84 9.95 -12.65 12.88
CA THR A 84 9.85 -14.04 12.42
C THR A 84 8.97 -14.18 11.17
N ALA A 85 9.48 -14.94 10.19
CA ALA A 85 8.77 -15.24 8.95
C ALA A 85 7.48 -16.02 9.19
N ASP A 86 7.52 -17.03 10.07
CA ASP A 86 6.36 -17.87 10.37
C ASP A 86 5.21 -17.07 11.00
N LYS A 87 5.54 -16.06 11.82
CA LYS A 87 4.52 -15.16 12.38
C LYS A 87 3.90 -14.28 11.31
N SER A 88 4.65 -13.85 10.29
CA SER A 88 4.09 -13.07 9.19
C SER A 88 2.91 -13.79 8.54
N ILE A 89 3.07 -15.06 8.24
CA ILE A 89 2.01 -15.86 7.60
C ILE A 89 0.87 -16.17 8.58
N THR A 90 1.19 -16.53 9.83
CA THR A 90 0.15 -16.79 10.84
C THR A 90 -0.70 -15.55 11.12
N GLN A 91 -0.09 -14.37 11.21
CA GLN A 91 -0.79 -13.10 11.40
C GLN A 91 -1.64 -12.75 10.18
N LEU A 92 -1.12 -12.94 8.97
CA LEU A 92 -1.90 -12.75 7.75
C LEU A 92 -3.16 -13.63 7.74
N GLN A 93 -3.05 -14.91 8.08
CA GLN A 93 -4.21 -15.81 8.17
C GLN A 93 -5.26 -15.32 9.18
N ASN A 94 -4.80 -14.85 10.35
CA ASN A 94 -5.68 -14.32 11.37
C ASN A 94 -6.37 -13.02 10.91
N GLN A 95 -5.65 -12.15 10.19
CA GLN A 95 -6.21 -10.92 9.64
C GLN A 95 -7.25 -11.22 8.55
N LEU A 96 -6.95 -12.14 7.64
CA LEU A 96 -7.88 -12.56 6.58
C LEU A 96 -9.18 -13.18 7.14
N ALA A 97 -9.11 -13.85 8.29
CA ALA A 97 -10.31 -14.36 8.97
C ALA A 97 -11.27 -13.24 9.43
N SER A 98 -10.80 -12.00 9.52
CA SER A 98 -11.62 -10.82 9.83
C SER A 98 -12.21 -10.15 8.59
N ALA A 99 -12.00 -10.72 7.40
CA ALA A 99 -12.47 -10.24 6.10
C ALA A 99 -12.15 -8.75 5.86
N PRO A 100 -10.86 -8.33 5.84
CA PRO A 100 -10.50 -6.97 5.50
C PRO A 100 -10.81 -6.68 4.02
N ASP A 101 -11.00 -5.41 3.68
CA ASP A 101 -11.22 -4.97 2.30
C ASP A 101 -9.95 -5.04 1.44
N GLY A 102 -8.79 -5.15 2.06
CA GLY A 102 -7.52 -5.32 1.38
C GLY A 102 -6.37 -5.65 2.34
N VAL A 103 -5.27 -6.11 1.78
CA VAL A 103 -4.04 -6.46 2.50
C VAL A 103 -2.86 -5.70 1.91
N ALA A 104 -2.09 -5.02 2.76
CA ALA A 104 -0.76 -4.54 2.44
C ALA A 104 0.25 -5.41 3.20
N PHE A 105 0.93 -6.30 2.49
CA PHE A 105 1.83 -7.27 3.11
C PHE A 105 3.30 -6.87 2.98
N LEU A 106 3.94 -6.63 4.11
CA LEU A 106 5.38 -6.43 4.20
C LEU A 106 6.08 -7.79 4.12
N GLY A 107 6.75 -8.06 3.00
CA GLY A 107 7.56 -9.25 2.84
C GLY A 107 8.98 -9.03 3.34
N ILE A 108 9.47 -9.95 4.16
CA ILE A 108 10.84 -9.93 4.69
C ILE A 108 11.75 -10.97 4.05
N SER A 109 11.15 -11.84 3.24
CA SER A 109 11.83 -12.87 2.46
C SER A 109 11.02 -13.12 1.19
N GLU A 110 11.71 -13.34 0.09
CA GLU A 110 11.11 -13.65 -1.19
C GLU A 110 10.19 -14.86 -1.15
N THR A 111 10.51 -15.84 -0.29
CA THR A 111 9.72 -17.07 -0.15
C THR A 111 8.35 -16.88 0.49
N LEU A 112 8.09 -15.75 1.13
CA LEU A 112 6.80 -15.45 1.77
C LEU A 112 5.75 -14.97 0.78
N PHE A 113 6.15 -14.31 -0.31
CA PHE A 113 5.22 -13.70 -1.25
C PHE A 113 4.27 -14.71 -1.92
N PRO A 114 4.75 -15.85 -2.47
CA PRO A 114 3.84 -16.83 -3.05
C PRO A 114 2.84 -17.40 -2.04
N VAL A 115 3.28 -17.58 -0.79
CA VAL A 115 2.43 -18.08 0.29
C VAL A 115 1.37 -17.05 0.66
N ALA A 116 1.77 -15.78 0.83
CA ALA A 116 0.86 -14.69 1.15
C ALA A 116 -0.17 -14.47 0.03
N ALA A 117 0.28 -14.46 -1.24
CA ALA A 117 -0.58 -14.36 -2.41
C ALA A 117 -1.65 -15.47 -2.41
N GLN A 118 -1.24 -16.72 -2.15
CA GLN A 118 -2.19 -17.83 -2.12
C GLN A 118 -3.25 -17.69 -1.03
N TYR A 119 -2.89 -17.18 0.16
CA TYR A 119 -3.87 -16.93 1.23
C TYR A 119 -4.83 -15.80 0.87
N CYS A 120 -4.33 -14.68 0.33
CA CYS A 120 -5.17 -13.58 -0.10
C CYS A 120 -6.12 -13.99 -1.23
N LYS A 121 -5.62 -14.73 -2.23
CA LYS A 121 -6.43 -15.29 -3.31
C LYS A 121 -7.53 -16.20 -2.80
N ASN A 122 -7.21 -17.12 -1.88
CA ASN A 122 -8.20 -18.03 -1.30
C ASN A 122 -9.28 -17.29 -0.48
N ALA A 123 -8.92 -16.13 0.07
CA ALA A 123 -9.84 -15.26 0.80
C ALA A 123 -10.55 -14.23 -0.10
N GLU A 124 -10.28 -14.26 -1.42
CA GLU A 124 -10.83 -13.28 -2.39
C GLU A 124 -10.57 -11.82 -1.96
N THR A 125 -9.40 -11.57 -1.34
CA THR A 125 -9.04 -10.27 -0.77
C THR A 125 -7.96 -9.61 -1.61
N PRO A 126 -8.16 -8.38 -2.11
CA PRO A 126 -7.14 -7.61 -2.82
C PRO A 126 -5.88 -7.43 -1.99
N TYR A 127 -4.71 -7.54 -2.62
CA TYR A 127 -3.44 -7.42 -1.90
C TYR A 127 -2.37 -6.68 -2.69
N VAL A 128 -1.51 -5.99 -1.94
CA VAL A 128 -0.29 -5.33 -2.41
C VAL A 128 0.89 -5.81 -1.57
N PHE A 129 2.04 -5.98 -2.22
CA PHE A 129 3.29 -6.22 -1.52
C PHE A 129 4.10 -4.94 -1.38
N PHE A 130 4.87 -4.81 -0.31
CA PHE A 130 5.73 -3.66 -0.14
C PHE A 130 7.02 -3.97 0.63
N ALA A 131 7.96 -3.04 0.57
CA ALA A 131 9.29 -3.04 1.14
C ALA A 131 10.30 -3.92 0.41
N CYS A 132 10.10 -5.24 0.31
CA CYS A 132 10.96 -6.13 -0.45
C CYS A 132 10.32 -6.49 -1.79
N ALA A 133 11.15 -6.78 -2.78
CA ALA A 133 10.68 -7.28 -4.07
C ALA A 133 10.46 -8.80 -4.01
N PRO A 134 9.35 -9.31 -4.56
CA PRO A 134 9.25 -10.72 -4.90
C PRO A 134 10.23 -11.06 -6.04
N LYS A 135 10.46 -12.34 -6.29
CA LYS A 135 11.22 -12.77 -7.45
C LYS A 135 10.51 -12.44 -8.74
N ASP A 136 11.27 -12.09 -9.79
CA ASP A 136 10.70 -11.77 -11.10
C ASP A 136 9.83 -12.91 -11.67
N GLU A 137 10.19 -14.17 -11.42
CA GLU A 137 9.42 -15.34 -11.84
C GLU A 137 8.06 -15.45 -11.13
N ASP A 138 7.97 -14.98 -9.88
CA ASP A 138 6.73 -14.98 -9.11
C ASP A 138 5.83 -13.81 -9.52
N VAL A 139 6.39 -12.65 -9.87
CA VAL A 139 5.63 -11.47 -10.31
C VAL A 139 4.75 -11.80 -11.49
N ALA A 140 5.27 -12.50 -12.51
CA ALA A 140 4.50 -12.92 -13.67
C ALA A 140 3.30 -13.81 -13.31
N THR A 141 3.39 -14.54 -12.21
CA THR A 141 2.28 -15.35 -11.67
C THR A 141 1.26 -14.49 -10.92
N PHE A 142 1.74 -13.52 -10.13
CA PHE A 142 0.86 -12.60 -9.39
C PHE A 142 0.07 -11.71 -10.34
N GLU A 143 0.65 -11.23 -11.42
CA GLU A 143 -0.03 -10.41 -12.43
C GLU A 143 -1.23 -11.11 -13.11
N GLN A 144 -1.31 -12.43 -13.02
CA GLN A 144 -2.45 -13.21 -13.50
C GLN A 144 -3.55 -13.38 -12.43
N ASP A 145 -3.30 -12.94 -11.21
CA ASP A 145 -4.25 -12.99 -10.11
C ASP A 145 -5.07 -11.70 -10.06
N GLU A 146 -6.38 -11.81 -10.17
CA GLU A 146 -7.30 -10.66 -10.14
C GLU A 146 -7.28 -9.89 -8.82
N TYR A 147 -6.79 -10.51 -7.74
CA TYR A 147 -6.66 -9.86 -6.42
C TYR A 147 -5.32 -9.16 -6.22
N TYR A 148 -4.35 -9.38 -7.09
CA TYR A 148 -3.05 -8.71 -7.00
C TYR A 148 -3.13 -7.28 -7.51
N VAL A 149 -2.85 -6.31 -6.64
CA VAL A 149 -2.89 -4.88 -6.97
C VAL A 149 -1.53 -4.38 -7.46
N GLY A 150 -0.45 -4.94 -6.94
CA GLY A 150 0.90 -4.55 -7.32
C GLY A 150 1.91 -4.72 -6.20
N THR A 151 3.14 -4.26 -6.48
CA THR A 151 4.23 -4.24 -5.51
C THR A 151 4.84 -2.85 -5.44
N VAL A 152 5.06 -2.34 -4.23
CA VAL A 152 5.73 -1.06 -3.97
C VAL A 152 7.08 -1.34 -3.32
N VAL A 153 8.14 -1.09 -4.05
CA VAL A 153 9.52 -1.28 -3.57
C VAL A 153 10.34 -0.02 -3.84
N TYR A 154 11.35 0.20 -3.02
CA TYR A 154 12.43 1.13 -3.37
C TYR A 154 13.54 0.35 -4.06
N SER A 155 14.24 1.01 -4.95
CA SER A 155 15.37 0.43 -5.65
C SER A 155 16.62 0.49 -4.78
N PRO A 156 17.12 -0.63 -4.23
CA PRO A 156 18.37 -0.63 -3.46
C PRO A 156 19.56 -0.17 -4.31
N GLN A 157 19.46 -0.34 -5.62
CA GLN A 157 20.48 0.05 -6.58
C GLN A 157 20.55 1.57 -6.72
N ASP A 158 19.41 2.25 -6.76
CA ASP A 158 19.33 3.70 -6.81
C ASP A 158 19.79 4.31 -5.48
N GLU A 159 19.39 3.73 -4.35
CA GLU A 159 19.87 4.14 -3.02
C GLU A 159 21.39 4.04 -2.93
N GLY A 160 21.95 2.89 -3.31
CA GLY A 160 23.40 2.68 -3.32
C GLY A 160 24.14 3.68 -4.21
N SER A 161 23.59 3.99 -5.38
CA SER A 161 24.14 4.98 -6.32
C SER A 161 24.14 6.38 -5.71
N VAL A 162 23.02 6.81 -5.13
CA VAL A 162 22.93 8.13 -4.48
C VAL A 162 23.90 8.26 -3.31
N ILE A 163 24.00 7.23 -2.46
CA ILE A 163 24.94 7.23 -1.33
C ILE A 163 26.39 7.33 -1.83
N ALA A 164 26.74 6.57 -2.88
CA ALA A 164 28.07 6.61 -3.47
C ALA A 164 28.39 7.99 -4.08
N GLU A 165 27.45 8.60 -4.79
CA GLU A 165 27.58 9.95 -5.37
C GLU A 165 27.78 11.01 -4.29
N LEU A 166 27.00 10.96 -3.20
CA LEU A 166 27.15 11.88 -2.07
C LEU A 166 28.51 11.71 -1.40
N ALA A 167 28.95 10.48 -1.16
CA ALA A 167 30.28 10.22 -0.59
C ALA A 167 31.42 10.74 -1.47
N LEU A 168 31.30 10.57 -2.79
CA LEU A 168 32.28 11.11 -3.75
C LEU A 168 32.29 12.66 -3.77
N ALA A 169 31.11 13.27 -3.72
CA ALA A 169 30.98 14.73 -3.66
C ALA A 169 31.63 15.33 -2.40
N ASP A 170 31.53 14.60 -1.26
CA ASP A 170 32.16 14.94 0.00
C ASP A 170 33.70 14.65 0.02
N GLY A 171 34.25 14.11 -1.08
CA GLY A 171 35.67 13.84 -1.23
C GLY A 171 36.14 12.57 -0.59
N CYS A 172 35.24 11.64 -0.23
CA CYS A 172 35.58 10.34 0.31
C CYS A 172 36.41 9.52 -0.69
N LYS A 173 37.49 8.92 -0.20
CA LYS A 173 38.42 8.10 -1.00
C LYS A 173 38.24 6.59 -0.73
N THR A 174 37.64 6.27 0.38
CA THR A 174 37.41 4.89 0.85
C THR A 174 36.03 4.79 1.47
N ALA A 175 35.40 3.64 1.34
CA ALA A 175 34.12 3.34 1.97
C ALA A 175 34.18 1.99 2.68
N VAL A 176 33.43 1.88 3.76
CA VAL A 176 33.16 0.60 4.41
C VAL A 176 31.69 0.28 4.17
N ILE A 177 31.42 -0.89 3.62
CA ILE A 177 30.07 -1.37 3.39
C ILE A 177 29.74 -2.37 4.49
N SER A 178 28.69 -2.09 5.27
CA SER A 178 28.12 -3.03 6.22
C SER A 178 26.79 -3.53 5.66
N ALA A 179 26.66 -4.82 5.53
CA ALA A 179 25.44 -5.45 5.04
C ALA A 179 24.91 -6.44 6.09
N GLY A 180 23.59 -6.63 6.12
CA GLY A 180 23.00 -7.73 6.86
C GLY A 180 23.39 -9.08 6.24
N ALA A 181 23.22 -10.15 7.01
CA ALA A 181 23.40 -11.49 6.47
C ALA A 181 22.38 -11.72 5.33
N SER A 182 22.87 -12.22 4.19
CA SER A 182 21.98 -12.72 3.15
C SER A 182 21.26 -13.95 3.69
N GLY A 183 19.95 -13.88 3.78
CA GLY A 183 19.11 -15.03 4.13
C GLY A 183 19.05 -16.07 3.00
#